data_3ecff580075df4736ace4e4456d556ec
#
_entry.id   3ecff580075df4736ace4e4456d556ec
#
_cell.length_a   1.000
_cell.length_b   1.000
_cell.length_c   1.000
_cell.angle_alpha   90.00
_cell.angle_beta   90.00
_cell.angle_gamma   90.00
#
_symmetry.space_group_name_H-M   'P 1'
#
loop_
_entity.id
_entity.type
_entity.pdbx_description
1 polymer ?
#
loop_
_entity_poly.entity_id
_entity_poly.type
_entity_poly.pdbx_seq_one_letter_code
_entity_poly.pdbx_strand_id
1 'polypeptide(L)'
;MNGSVQRLLQRSWLLLVPAALAGCAGMNGSSPVEPQLSQSRSDISESSEGRNRARVNTELAALYYERRNFGVALEILRTAVTSDPSYAPAHGVLGLVYMDLRENVLAQQSFERALRLAPNDADINHNYGWFLCQTGKEDEATRYFLQAVRNPLYQTPWKSYSAAGVCALKKDKLKEAAGFFANVLKLDPDEPTALVKMAGIEYRTGLFGEARKRLVHYNKVAQADPEGLWLGVRIERKLGDKFSESSYANQLRRRFPDSPEAQKMQRGEYD
;
A
#
# COMPACT_ATOMS: atom_id res chain seq x y z
N MET A 1 5.69 36.37 37.72
CA MET A 1 6.46 36.40 38.98
C MET A 1 7.59 35.43 38.80
N ASN A 2 8.73 35.97 38.49
CA ASN A 2 9.96 35.93 39.28
C ASN A 2 10.54 34.52 39.38
N GLY A 3 11.71 34.23 39.05
CA GLY A 3 12.97 34.98 38.89
C GLY A 3 14.08 33.96 38.94
N SER A 4 15.05 34.28 38.24
CA SER A 4 16.41 34.61 38.65
C SER A 4 17.35 33.41 38.70
N VAL A 5 18.35 33.41 37.94
CA VAL A 5 19.56 34.21 37.78
C VAL A 5 20.80 33.47 38.27
N GLN A 6 21.73 33.35 37.36
CA GLN A 6 23.15 33.68 37.44
C GLN A 6 24.20 32.73 38.07
N ARG A 7 25.17 32.45 37.21
CA ARG A 7 26.62 32.78 37.31
C ARG A 7 27.52 31.86 38.13
N LEU A 8 28.63 31.55 37.60
CA LEU A 8 30.05 31.93 37.76
C LEU A 8 30.90 30.64 37.68
N LEU A 9 32.06 30.50 37.23
CA LEU A 9 33.21 31.35 36.92
C LEU A 9 34.26 30.52 36.18
N GLN A 10 35.01 31.22 35.39
CA GLN A 10 36.33 30.91 34.81
C GLN A 10 37.32 30.24 35.76
N ARG A 11 38.16 29.38 35.22
CA ARG A 11 39.59 29.35 35.62
C ARG A 11 40.47 28.88 34.46
N SER A 12 41.17 29.85 33.90
CA SER A 12 42.36 29.70 33.08
C SER A 12 43.49 28.99 33.87
N TRP A 13 44.22 28.09 33.25
CA TRP A 13 45.58 27.78 33.64
C TRP A 13 46.43 27.65 32.37
N LEU A 14 47.21 28.68 32.13
CA LEU A 14 48.41 28.69 31.30
C LEU A 14 49.51 27.91 32.02
N LEU A 15 50.20 27.02 31.36
CA LEU A 15 51.55 26.63 31.68
C LEU A 15 52.37 26.37 30.41
N LEU A 16 53.49 27.00 30.45
CA LEU A 16 54.57 27.26 29.53
C LEU A 16 55.32 26.01 29.01
N VAL A 17 55.85 26.20 27.82
CA VAL A 17 56.83 25.45 27.02
C VAL A 17 58.12 25.16 27.79
N PRO A 18 58.91 24.09 27.46
CA PRO A 18 60.10 24.40 26.67
C PRO A 18 60.36 23.55 25.43
N ALA A 19 60.96 24.21 24.46
CA ALA A 19 61.59 23.66 23.27
C ALA A 19 62.88 22.89 23.61
N ALA A 20 63.12 21.77 22.96
CA ALA A 20 64.45 21.20 22.82
C ALA A 20 64.64 20.78 21.34
N LEU A 21 65.57 21.46 20.71
CA LEU A 21 66.15 21.13 19.40
C LEU A 21 67.21 20.06 19.56
N ALA A 22 67.26 19.11 18.66
CA ALA A 22 68.42 18.39 18.07
C ALA A 22 67.89 17.04 17.51
N GLY A 23 68.17 16.57 16.38
CA GLY A 23 69.17 16.73 15.35
C GLY A 23 69.01 15.62 14.36
N CYS A 24 69.39 15.88 13.19
CA CYS A 24 69.62 15.24 11.90
C CYS A 24 69.56 13.74 11.67
N ALA A 25 69.05 13.43 10.49
CA ALA A 25 69.56 12.51 9.46
C ALA A 25 69.00 11.08 9.43
N GLY A 26 68.30 10.79 8.31
CA GLY A 26 67.97 9.45 7.86
C GLY A 26 67.04 9.53 6.65
N MET A 27 67.61 9.72 5.44
CA MET A 27 66.91 9.57 4.15
C MET A 27 66.40 8.13 4.03
N ASN A 28 65.08 7.96 3.88
CA ASN A 28 64.54 6.92 3.01
C ASN A 28 63.19 7.40 2.55
N GLY A 29 63.07 7.53 1.24
CA GLY A 29 61.86 7.94 0.56
C GLY A 29 60.73 6.89 0.74
N SER A 30 59.73 7.29 1.44
CA SER A 30 58.40 6.72 1.32
C SER A 30 57.50 7.85 0.87
N SER A 31 57.03 7.74 -0.37
CA SER A 31 55.97 8.60 -0.92
C SER A 31 54.81 8.67 0.07
N PRO A 32 54.23 9.86 0.29
CA PRO A 32 53.03 9.93 1.10
C PRO A 32 51.93 9.13 0.38
N VAL A 33 51.44 8.09 1.04
CA VAL A 33 50.18 7.46 0.67
C VAL A 33 49.13 8.51 0.97
N GLU A 34 48.70 9.26 -0.04
CA GLU A 34 47.49 10.06 0.03
C GLU A 34 46.32 9.14 0.34
N PRO A 35 45.55 9.44 1.38
CA PRO A 35 44.41 8.59 1.70
C PRO A 35 43.39 8.69 0.53
N GLN A 36 42.97 7.55 -0.01
CA GLN A 36 41.92 7.40 -1.03
C GLN A 36 40.52 7.83 -0.50
N LEU A 37 40.43 8.84 0.32
CA LEU A 37 39.20 9.40 0.89
C LEU A 37 38.40 10.29 -0.08
N SER A 38 39.04 10.77 -1.16
CA SER A 38 38.40 11.64 -2.13
C SER A 38 37.52 10.88 -3.12
N GLN A 39 37.94 9.67 -3.55
CA GLN A 39 37.17 8.85 -4.48
C GLN A 39 35.90 8.28 -3.84
N SER A 40 35.97 7.83 -2.58
CA SER A 40 34.78 7.30 -1.90
C SER A 40 33.71 8.36 -1.61
N ARG A 41 34.07 9.63 -1.50
CA ARG A 41 33.14 10.74 -1.27
C ARG A 41 32.39 11.15 -2.54
N SER A 42 33.04 11.11 -3.71
CA SER A 42 32.39 11.34 -5.01
C SER A 42 31.41 10.22 -5.34
N ASP A 43 31.81 8.94 -5.13
CA ASP A 43 30.96 7.78 -5.40
C ASP A 43 29.72 7.73 -4.49
N ILE A 44 29.86 8.09 -3.21
CA ILE A 44 28.72 8.20 -2.28
C ILE A 44 27.80 9.36 -2.66
N SER A 45 28.32 10.48 -3.11
CA SER A 45 27.54 11.63 -3.55
C SER A 45 26.79 11.35 -4.85
N GLU A 46 27.45 10.72 -5.84
CA GLU A 46 26.81 10.31 -7.10
C GLU A 46 25.73 9.25 -6.90
N SER A 47 25.97 8.25 -6.05
CA SER A 47 24.98 7.23 -5.72
C SER A 47 23.78 7.81 -4.97
N SER A 48 24.01 8.80 -4.09
CA SER A 48 22.93 9.48 -3.37
C SER A 48 22.08 10.37 -4.31
N GLU A 49 22.74 10.99 -5.31
CA GLU A 49 22.08 11.84 -6.31
C GLU A 49 21.26 11.01 -7.30
N GLY A 50 21.82 9.88 -7.78
CA GLY A 50 21.10 8.90 -8.60
C GLY A 50 19.86 8.36 -7.92
N ARG A 51 19.99 7.97 -6.65
CA ARG A 51 18.88 7.49 -5.84
C ARG A 51 17.81 8.57 -5.60
N ASN A 52 18.20 9.81 -5.37
CA ASN A 52 17.27 10.94 -5.25
C ASN A 52 16.50 11.17 -6.56
N ARG A 53 17.19 11.14 -7.70
CA ARG A 53 16.54 11.25 -9.02
C ARG A 53 15.56 10.11 -9.24
N ALA A 54 15.95 8.87 -8.92
CA ALA A 54 15.08 7.70 -9.03
C ALA A 54 13.82 7.87 -8.16
N ARG A 55 13.97 8.32 -6.92
CA ARG A 55 12.84 8.58 -6.02
C ARG A 55 11.87 9.60 -6.58
N VAL A 56 12.37 10.79 -6.95
CA VAL A 56 11.53 11.89 -7.47
C VAL A 56 10.80 11.46 -8.75
N ASN A 57 11.50 10.81 -9.68
CA ASN A 57 10.87 10.33 -10.90
C ASN A 57 9.85 9.21 -10.62
N THR A 58 10.09 8.34 -9.64
CA THR A 58 9.10 7.31 -9.26
C THR A 58 7.84 7.92 -8.67
N GLU A 59 7.98 8.90 -7.78
CA GLU A 59 6.84 9.63 -7.20
C GLU A 59 6.05 10.36 -8.30
N LEU A 60 6.73 11.03 -9.22
CA LEU A 60 6.09 11.68 -10.36
C LEU A 60 5.37 10.68 -11.27
N ALA A 61 6.00 9.55 -11.57
CA ALA A 61 5.39 8.49 -12.38
C ALA A 61 4.15 7.89 -11.70
N ALA A 62 4.16 7.73 -10.38
CA ALA A 62 3.00 7.28 -9.64
C ALA A 62 1.81 8.26 -9.77
N LEU A 63 2.04 9.56 -9.76
CA LEU A 63 1.00 10.56 -10.02
C LEU A 63 0.42 10.47 -11.44
N TYR A 64 1.25 10.20 -12.45
CA TYR A 64 0.76 9.97 -13.81
C TYR A 64 0.03 8.63 -13.94
N TYR A 65 0.47 7.60 -13.24
CA TYR A 65 -0.23 6.32 -13.15
C TYR A 65 -1.63 6.48 -12.57
N GLU A 66 -1.79 7.20 -11.46
CA GLU A 66 -3.09 7.50 -10.85
C GLU A 66 -4.04 8.24 -11.82
N ARG A 67 -3.49 9.11 -12.67
CA ARG A 67 -4.23 9.80 -13.73
C ARG A 67 -4.44 8.94 -14.98
N ARG A 68 -4.06 7.66 -14.93
CA ARG A 68 -4.11 6.69 -16.04
C ARG A 68 -3.31 7.12 -17.28
N ASN A 69 -2.34 7.99 -17.11
CA ASN A 69 -1.42 8.39 -18.17
C ASN A 69 -0.20 7.44 -18.21
N PHE A 70 -0.46 6.20 -18.61
CA PHE A 70 0.52 5.11 -18.55
C PHE A 70 1.74 5.33 -19.42
N GLY A 71 1.58 5.97 -20.61
CA GLY A 71 2.70 6.26 -21.51
C GLY A 71 3.72 7.17 -20.85
N VAL A 72 3.28 8.29 -20.27
CA VAL A 72 4.16 9.24 -19.57
C VAL A 72 4.76 8.57 -18.31
N ALA A 73 3.96 7.80 -17.56
CA ALA A 73 4.46 7.07 -16.39
C ALA A 73 5.62 6.13 -16.77
N LEU A 74 5.51 5.38 -17.89
CA LEU A 74 6.57 4.48 -18.36
C LEU A 74 7.87 5.23 -18.76
N GLU A 75 7.77 6.38 -19.42
CA GLU A 75 8.94 7.19 -19.79
C GLU A 75 9.68 7.70 -18.55
N ILE A 76 8.93 8.21 -17.57
CA ILE A 76 9.50 8.71 -16.32
C ILE A 76 10.12 7.56 -15.51
N LEU A 77 9.47 6.38 -15.47
CA LEU A 77 10.00 5.21 -14.79
C LEU A 77 11.26 4.67 -15.43
N ARG A 78 11.38 4.75 -16.76
CA ARG A 78 12.62 4.43 -17.46
C ARG A 78 13.77 5.31 -16.98
N THR A 79 13.51 6.61 -16.82
CA THR A 79 14.49 7.55 -16.26
C THR A 79 14.82 7.23 -14.82
N ALA A 80 13.83 6.85 -13.99
CA ALA A 80 14.04 6.45 -12.61
C ALA A 80 14.96 5.22 -12.50
N VAL A 81 14.67 4.16 -13.26
CA VAL A 81 15.46 2.91 -13.26
C VAL A 81 16.87 3.13 -13.85
N THR A 82 17.01 4.04 -14.80
CA THR A 82 18.35 4.40 -15.34
C THR A 82 19.17 5.16 -14.30
N SER A 83 18.53 6.02 -13.49
CA SER A 83 19.21 6.79 -12.45
C SER A 83 19.66 5.93 -11.26
N ASP A 84 18.86 4.96 -10.84
CA ASP A 84 19.20 3.94 -9.83
C ASP A 84 18.49 2.61 -10.15
N PRO A 85 19.16 1.64 -10.80
CA PRO A 85 18.58 0.33 -11.10
C PRO A 85 18.25 -0.52 -9.87
N SER A 86 18.75 -0.11 -8.69
CA SER A 86 18.48 -0.78 -7.41
C SER A 86 17.34 -0.15 -6.61
N TYR A 87 16.71 0.90 -7.12
CA TYR A 87 15.60 1.56 -6.46
C TYR A 87 14.30 0.73 -6.60
N ALA A 88 14.03 -0.11 -5.62
CA ALA A 88 12.93 -1.07 -5.62
C ALA A 88 11.54 -0.45 -5.91
N PRO A 89 11.17 0.74 -5.35
CA PRO A 89 9.86 1.32 -5.64
C PRO A 89 9.62 1.62 -7.12
N ALA A 90 10.65 1.99 -7.91
CA ALA A 90 10.49 2.21 -9.35
C ALA A 90 10.04 0.95 -10.08
N HIS A 91 10.61 -0.20 -9.73
CA HIS A 91 10.19 -1.49 -10.27
C HIS A 91 8.79 -1.88 -9.78
N GLY A 92 8.41 -1.53 -8.54
CA GLY A 92 7.06 -1.72 -8.03
C GLY A 92 6.00 -0.96 -8.83
N VAL A 93 6.25 0.33 -9.12
CA VAL A 93 5.35 1.16 -9.94
C VAL A 93 5.32 0.69 -11.40
N LEU A 94 6.45 0.24 -11.97
CA LEU A 94 6.47 -0.42 -13.29
C LEU A 94 5.53 -1.64 -13.33
N GLY A 95 5.57 -2.46 -12.27
CA GLY A 95 4.67 -3.61 -12.14
C GLY A 95 3.20 -3.20 -12.17
N LEU A 96 2.83 -2.13 -11.50
CA LEU A 96 1.45 -1.60 -11.51
C LEU A 96 1.04 -1.10 -12.89
N VAL A 97 1.90 -0.33 -13.56
CA VAL A 97 1.62 0.19 -14.91
C VAL A 97 1.43 -0.95 -15.90
N TYR A 98 2.32 -1.94 -15.91
CA TYR A 98 2.19 -3.10 -16.79
C TYR A 98 0.97 -3.96 -16.46
N MET A 99 0.62 -4.12 -15.19
CA MET A 99 -0.61 -4.82 -14.77
C MET A 99 -1.85 -4.17 -15.38
N ASP A 100 -1.97 -2.85 -15.31
CA ASP A 100 -3.13 -2.12 -15.86
C ASP A 100 -3.13 -2.11 -17.39
N LEU A 101 -1.97 -2.19 -18.04
CA LEU A 101 -1.82 -2.39 -19.47
C LEU A 101 -2.07 -3.84 -19.92
N ARG A 102 -2.33 -4.78 -18.98
CA ARG A 102 -2.49 -6.22 -19.23
C ARG A 102 -1.23 -6.92 -19.75
N GLU A 103 -0.08 -6.31 -19.57
CA GLU A 103 1.24 -6.86 -19.90
C GLU A 103 1.73 -7.73 -18.72
N ASN A 104 1.05 -8.85 -18.47
CA ASN A 104 1.22 -9.67 -17.26
C ASN A 104 2.64 -10.18 -17.07
N VAL A 105 3.35 -10.51 -18.15
CA VAL A 105 4.73 -11.00 -18.08
C VAL A 105 5.67 -9.89 -17.60
N LEU A 106 5.54 -8.67 -18.13
CA LEU A 106 6.33 -7.52 -17.74
C LEU A 106 5.98 -7.06 -16.31
N ALA A 107 4.71 -7.13 -15.93
CA ALA A 107 4.26 -6.84 -14.58
C ALA A 107 4.91 -7.80 -13.57
N GLN A 108 4.85 -9.11 -13.83
CA GLN A 108 5.45 -10.11 -12.96
C GLN A 108 6.96 -9.91 -12.81
N GLN A 109 7.69 -9.72 -13.90
CA GLN A 109 9.14 -9.48 -13.89
C GLN A 109 9.50 -8.23 -13.08
N SER A 110 8.72 -7.16 -13.23
CA SER A 110 8.93 -5.90 -12.52
C SER A 110 8.70 -6.07 -11.01
N PHE A 111 7.60 -6.69 -10.60
CA PHE A 111 7.34 -6.98 -9.18
C PHE A 111 8.37 -7.92 -8.56
N GLU A 112 8.77 -8.98 -9.27
CA GLU A 112 9.81 -9.89 -8.79
C GLU A 112 11.16 -9.17 -8.65
N ARG A 113 11.49 -8.25 -9.55
CA ARG A 113 12.69 -7.41 -9.41
C ARG A 113 12.59 -6.51 -8.18
N ALA A 114 11.44 -5.87 -7.96
CA ALA A 114 11.20 -5.05 -6.77
C ALA A 114 11.36 -5.84 -5.47
N LEU A 115 10.76 -7.04 -5.41
CA LEU A 115 10.87 -7.93 -4.24
C LEU A 115 12.28 -8.46 -4.00
N ARG A 116 13.07 -8.73 -5.05
CA ARG A 116 14.49 -9.09 -4.87
C ARG A 116 15.30 -7.96 -4.24
N LEU A 117 14.96 -6.70 -4.54
CA LEU A 117 15.64 -5.52 -4.01
C LEU A 117 15.15 -5.14 -2.61
N ALA A 118 13.86 -5.32 -2.34
CA ALA A 118 13.23 -4.96 -1.07
C ALA A 118 12.17 -6.00 -0.65
N PRO A 119 12.57 -7.19 -0.15
CA PRO A 119 11.65 -8.30 0.11
C PRO A 119 10.62 -8.02 1.21
N ASN A 120 10.92 -7.11 2.11
CA ASN A 120 10.04 -6.74 3.24
C ASN A 120 9.32 -5.40 3.06
N ASP A 121 9.42 -4.78 1.88
CA ASP A 121 8.66 -3.57 1.59
C ASP A 121 7.16 -3.91 1.52
N ALA A 122 6.36 -3.20 2.32
CA ALA A 122 4.94 -3.52 2.49
C ALA A 122 4.12 -3.18 1.24
N ASP A 123 4.42 -2.06 0.59
CA ASP A 123 3.68 -1.62 -0.60
C ASP A 123 3.98 -2.53 -1.80
N ILE A 124 5.25 -2.93 -1.97
CA ILE A 124 5.64 -3.88 -3.03
C ILE A 124 4.97 -5.24 -2.81
N ASN A 125 4.98 -5.76 -1.56
CA ASN A 125 4.29 -7.01 -1.23
C ASN A 125 2.79 -6.90 -1.45
N HIS A 126 2.14 -5.81 -1.03
CA HIS A 126 0.72 -5.56 -1.27
C HIS A 126 0.40 -5.56 -2.79
N ASN A 127 1.15 -4.78 -3.57
CA ASN A 127 0.91 -4.61 -4.99
C ASN A 127 1.14 -5.92 -5.78
N TYR A 128 2.18 -6.67 -5.44
CA TYR A 128 2.41 -7.99 -6.05
C TYR A 128 1.33 -8.99 -5.66
N GLY A 129 0.90 -9.00 -4.39
CA GLY A 129 -0.26 -9.78 -3.94
C GLY A 129 -1.51 -9.46 -4.75
N TRP A 130 -1.79 -8.19 -5.00
CA TRP A 130 -2.91 -7.77 -5.82
C TRP A 130 -2.80 -8.26 -7.28
N PHE A 131 -1.61 -8.13 -7.89
CA PHE A 131 -1.34 -8.67 -9.21
C PHE A 131 -1.61 -10.19 -9.29
N LEU A 132 -1.10 -10.96 -8.33
CA LEU A 132 -1.33 -12.40 -8.26
C LEU A 132 -2.82 -12.75 -8.13
N CYS A 133 -3.54 -12.00 -7.30
CA CYS A 133 -4.98 -12.13 -7.14
C CYS A 133 -5.76 -11.87 -8.44
N GLN A 134 -5.35 -10.87 -9.22
CA GLN A 134 -5.98 -10.56 -10.50
C GLN A 134 -5.66 -11.59 -11.59
N THR A 135 -4.54 -12.30 -11.47
CA THR A 135 -4.10 -13.31 -12.42
C THR A 135 -4.47 -14.74 -12.03
N GLY A 136 -5.33 -14.94 -11.02
CA GLY A 136 -5.86 -16.24 -10.63
C GLY A 136 -4.94 -17.06 -9.71
N LYS A 137 -3.98 -16.39 -9.03
CA LYS A 137 -3.05 -17.01 -8.07
C LYS A 137 -3.39 -16.57 -6.64
N GLU A 138 -4.66 -16.69 -6.23
CA GLU A 138 -5.19 -16.12 -5.00
C GLU A 138 -4.53 -16.67 -3.73
N ASP A 139 -4.19 -17.97 -3.72
CA ASP A 139 -3.52 -18.61 -2.57
C ASP A 139 -2.08 -18.07 -2.38
N GLU A 140 -1.41 -17.78 -3.49
CA GLU A 140 -0.09 -17.16 -3.48
C GLU A 140 -0.20 -15.69 -3.07
N ALA A 141 -1.20 -14.97 -3.58
CA ALA A 141 -1.48 -13.58 -3.25
C ALA A 141 -1.63 -13.35 -1.74
N THR A 142 -2.36 -14.25 -1.06
CA THR A 142 -2.58 -14.16 0.39
C THR A 142 -1.27 -14.12 1.18
N ARG A 143 -0.24 -14.88 0.77
CA ARG A 143 1.07 -14.86 1.42
C ARG A 143 1.74 -13.47 1.36
N TYR A 144 1.65 -12.80 0.22
CA TYR A 144 2.23 -11.47 0.04
C TYR A 144 1.44 -10.39 0.81
N PHE A 145 0.12 -10.45 0.84
CA PHE A 145 -0.68 -9.56 1.68
C PHE A 145 -0.32 -9.72 3.17
N LEU A 146 -0.18 -10.96 3.64
CA LEU A 146 0.25 -11.22 5.02
C LEU A 146 1.70 -10.82 5.28
N GLN A 147 2.58 -10.87 4.29
CA GLN A 147 3.93 -10.34 4.41
C GLN A 147 3.93 -8.81 4.54
N ALA A 148 3.10 -8.12 3.77
CA ALA A 148 2.93 -6.66 3.88
C ALA A 148 2.52 -6.24 5.30
N VAL A 149 1.51 -6.89 5.90
CA VAL A 149 1.00 -6.54 7.23
C VAL A 149 1.95 -6.92 8.38
N ARG A 150 2.96 -7.76 8.14
CA ARG A 150 4.02 -8.05 9.13
C ARG A 150 5.00 -6.89 9.31
N ASN A 151 5.06 -5.96 8.37
CA ASN A 151 5.92 -4.80 8.49
C ASN A 151 5.29 -3.80 9.48
N PRO A 152 5.93 -3.53 10.64
CA PRO A 152 5.35 -2.64 11.65
C PRO A 152 5.29 -1.17 11.21
N LEU A 153 6.01 -0.81 10.13
CA LEU A 153 6.01 0.54 9.56
C LEU A 153 4.95 0.71 8.45
N TYR A 154 4.19 -0.34 8.14
CA TYR A 154 3.16 -0.27 7.12
C TYR A 154 2.00 0.63 7.58
N GLN A 155 1.80 1.75 6.91
CA GLN A 155 0.82 2.77 7.31
C GLN A 155 -0.64 2.37 7.06
N THR A 156 -0.87 1.44 6.12
CA THR A 156 -2.21 1.07 5.67
C THR A 156 -2.44 -0.45 5.67
N PRO A 157 -2.21 -1.16 6.80
CA PRO A 157 -2.33 -2.62 6.86
C PRO A 157 -3.75 -3.11 6.54
N TRP A 158 -4.77 -2.30 6.80
CA TRP A 158 -6.16 -2.59 6.46
C TRP A 158 -6.36 -2.80 4.94
N LYS A 159 -5.60 -2.10 4.07
CA LYS A 159 -5.66 -2.32 2.61
C LYS A 159 -5.29 -3.74 2.23
N SER A 160 -4.21 -4.28 2.82
CA SER A 160 -3.77 -5.65 2.52
C SER A 160 -4.73 -6.69 3.08
N TYR A 161 -5.30 -6.49 4.26
CA TYR A 161 -6.36 -7.36 4.77
C TYR A 161 -7.61 -7.31 3.89
N SER A 162 -8.05 -6.12 3.45
CA SER A 162 -9.19 -5.95 2.55
C SER A 162 -8.96 -6.68 1.22
N ALA A 163 -7.78 -6.50 0.60
CA ALA A 163 -7.40 -7.18 -0.62
C ALA A 163 -7.38 -8.71 -0.46
N ALA A 164 -6.83 -9.21 0.66
CA ALA A 164 -6.84 -10.65 0.97
C ALA A 164 -8.27 -11.19 1.11
N GLY A 165 -9.16 -10.44 1.77
CA GLY A 165 -10.57 -10.78 1.89
C GLY A 165 -11.29 -10.85 0.53
N VAL A 166 -11.05 -9.88 -0.34
CA VAL A 166 -11.59 -9.87 -1.71
C VAL A 166 -11.07 -11.07 -2.51
N CYS A 167 -9.78 -11.39 -2.38
CA CYS A 167 -9.20 -12.57 -3.06
C CYS A 167 -9.80 -13.88 -2.56
N ALA A 168 -9.99 -14.03 -1.26
CA ALA A 168 -10.62 -15.21 -0.69
C ALA A 168 -12.07 -15.38 -1.17
N LEU A 169 -12.81 -14.26 -1.36
CA LEU A 169 -14.16 -14.30 -1.95
C LEU A 169 -14.18 -14.80 -3.40
N LYS A 170 -13.15 -14.50 -4.20
CA LYS A 170 -13.03 -15.02 -5.57
C LYS A 170 -12.97 -16.56 -5.61
N LYS A 171 -12.42 -17.17 -4.57
CA LYS A 171 -12.33 -18.64 -4.39
C LYS A 171 -13.46 -19.21 -3.53
N ASP A 172 -14.47 -18.43 -3.25
CA ASP A 172 -15.59 -18.84 -2.38
C ASP A 172 -15.19 -19.26 -0.95
N LYS A 173 -14.03 -18.81 -0.49
CA LYS A 173 -13.51 -19.09 0.85
C LYS A 173 -14.11 -18.14 1.88
N LEU A 174 -15.42 -18.28 2.14
CA LEU A 174 -16.20 -17.33 2.96
C LEU A 174 -15.62 -17.12 4.36
N LYS A 175 -15.23 -18.23 5.03
CA LYS A 175 -14.69 -18.17 6.40
C LYS A 175 -13.35 -17.42 6.45
N GLU A 176 -12.49 -17.64 5.47
CA GLU A 176 -11.20 -16.97 5.36
C GLU A 176 -11.40 -15.49 5.06
N ALA A 177 -12.26 -15.16 4.12
CA ALA A 177 -12.63 -13.78 3.78
C ALA A 177 -13.19 -13.02 4.99
N ALA A 178 -14.10 -13.65 5.75
CA ALA A 178 -14.65 -13.06 6.97
C ALA A 178 -13.56 -12.74 8.00
N GLY A 179 -12.56 -13.64 8.17
CA GLY A 179 -11.42 -13.41 9.05
C GLY A 179 -10.60 -12.18 8.63
N PHE A 180 -10.37 -12.01 7.33
CA PHE A 180 -9.65 -10.83 6.83
C PHE A 180 -10.44 -9.54 7.01
N PHE A 181 -11.71 -9.50 6.64
CA PHE A 181 -12.54 -8.30 6.86
C PHE A 181 -12.75 -7.99 8.34
N ALA A 182 -12.81 -9.01 9.21
CA ALA A 182 -12.82 -8.77 10.66
C ALA A 182 -11.55 -8.07 11.15
N ASN A 183 -10.37 -8.38 10.57
CA ASN A 183 -9.14 -7.66 10.88
C ASN A 183 -9.16 -6.21 10.35
N VAL A 184 -9.75 -5.97 9.18
CA VAL A 184 -9.99 -4.60 8.68
C VAL A 184 -10.83 -3.82 9.68
N LEU A 185 -12.00 -4.36 10.09
CA LEU A 185 -12.94 -3.69 11.00
C LEU A 185 -12.42 -3.51 12.43
N LYS A 186 -11.37 -4.25 12.84
CA LYS A 186 -10.64 -3.97 14.09
C LYS A 186 -9.75 -2.74 13.98
N LEU A 187 -9.20 -2.46 12.80
CA LEU A 187 -8.32 -1.32 12.53
C LEU A 187 -9.11 -0.06 12.19
N ASP A 188 -10.17 -0.24 11.40
CA ASP A 188 -11.10 0.81 10.98
C ASP A 188 -12.53 0.24 11.00
N PRO A 189 -13.30 0.49 12.08
CA PRO A 189 -14.67 0.01 12.23
C PRO A 189 -15.64 0.53 11.18
N ASP A 190 -15.30 1.65 10.54
CA ASP A 190 -16.14 2.35 9.57
C ASP A 190 -15.71 2.12 8.11
N GLU A 191 -14.76 1.18 7.86
CA GLU A 191 -14.28 0.91 6.51
C GLU A 191 -15.39 0.30 5.64
N PRO A 192 -15.84 1.03 4.59
CA PRO A 192 -17.08 0.68 3.88
C PRO A 192 -16.99 -0.66 3.13
N THR A 193 -15.84 -0.96 2.53
CA THR A 193 -15.66 -2.21 1.77
C THR A 193 -15.77 -3.42 2.69
N ALA A 194 -15.14 -3.38 3.85
CA ALA A 194 -15.23 -4.48 4.81
C ALA A 194 -16.66 -4.65 5.35
N LEU A 195 -17.37 -3.53 5.60
CA LEU A 195 -18.75 -3.57 6.05
C LEU A 195 -19.66 -4.26 5.02
N VAL A 196 -19.66 -3.82 3.77
CA VAL A 196 -20.54 -4.40 2.74
C VAL A 196 -20.16 -5.83 2.38
N LYS A 197 -18.87 -6.15 2.31
CA LYS A 197 -18.42 -7.52 2.03
C LYS A 197 -18.74 -8.49 3.19
N MET A 198 -18.57 -8.05 4.45
CA MET A 198 -19.02 -8.85 5.60
C MET A 198 -20.53 -9.06 5.60
N ALA A 199 -21.33 -8.02 5.33
CA ALA A 199 -22.79 -8.18 5.19
C ALA A 199 -23.15 -9.21 4.10
N GLY A 200 -22.43 -9.19 2.97
CA GLY A 200 -22.58 -10.17 1.90
C GLY A 200 -22.24 -11.59 2.33
N ILE A 201 -21.18 -11.78 3.12
CA ILE A 201 -20.80 -13.08 3.69
C ILE A 201 -21.87 -13.56 4.68
N GLU A 202 -22.31 -12.70 5.61
CA GLU A 202 -23.34 -12.99 6.58
C GLU A 202 -24.67 -13.38 5.90
N TYR A 203 -25.04 -12.69 4.81
CA TYR A 203 -26.18 -13.06 3.98
C TYR A 203 -26.01 -14.48 3.40
N ARG A 204 -24.86 -14.77 2.79
CA ARG A 204 -24.57 -16.08 2.16
C ARG A 204 -24.52 -17.22 3.16
N THR A 205 -24.21 -16.94 4.41
CA THR A 205 -24.18 -17.92 5.52
C THR A 205 -25.51 -17.99 6.30
N GLY A 206 -26.55 -17.28 5.85
CA GLY A 206 -27.88 -17.32 6.46
C GLY A 206 -28.04 -16.45 7.70
N LEU A 207 -27.03 -15.66 8.06
CA LEU A 207 -27.05 -14.76 9.21
C LEU A 207 -27.71 -13.41 8.85
N PHE A 208 -28.95 -13.46 8.36
CA PHE A 208 -29.62 -12.30 7.78
C PHE A 208 -29.78 -11.12 8.75
N GLY A 209 -30.00 -11.39 10.03
CA GLY A 209 -30.10 -10.36 11.05
C GLY A 209 -28.79 -9.61 11.27
N GLU A 210 -27.66 -10.30 11.26
CA GLU A 210 -26.33 -9.68 11.37
C GLU A 210 -25.99 -8.92 10.07
N ALA A 211 -26.30 -9.50 8.91
CA ALA A 211 -26.14 -8.85 7.62
C ALA A 211 -26.90 -7.51 7.56
N ARG A 212 -28.15 -7.46 8.08
CA ARG A 212 -28.93 -6.21 8.19
C ARG A 212 -28.21 -5.18 9.08
N LYS A 213 -27.77 -5.56 10.27
CA LYS A 213 -27.07 -4.64 11.19
C LYS A 213 -25.83 -4.04 10.53
N ARG A 214 -25.06 -4.86 9.85
CA ARG A 214 -23.85 -4.44 9.17
C ARG A 214 -24.12 -3.54 7.98
N LEU A 215 -25.14 -3.86 7.18
CA LEU A 215 -25.57 -3.01 6.06
C LEU A 215 -26.13 -1.66 6.52
N VAL A 216 -26.82 -1.62 7.66
CA VAL A 216 -27.26 -0.36 8.28
C VAL A 216 -26.06 0.48 8.70
N HIS A 217 -25.00 -0.14 9.23
CA HIS A 217 -23.76 0.56 9.54
C HIS A 217 -23.09 1.08 8.26
N TYR A 218 -22.94 0.24 7.24
CA TYR A 218 -22.44 0.65 5.92
C TYR A 218 -23.17 1.89 5.37
N ASN A 219 -24.50 1.90 5.41
CA ASN A 219 -25.32 3.01 4.89
C ASN A 219 -25.18 4.31 5.70
N LYS A 220 -24.58 4.30 6.89
CA LYS A 220 -24.28 5.51 7.68
C LYS A 220 -22.95 6.13 7.26
N VAL A 221 -21.98 5.32 6.83
CA VAL A 221 -20.60 5.76 6.57
C VAL A 221 -20.29 5.89 5.09
N ALA A 222 -21.08 5.26 4.22
CA ALA A 222 -20.89 5.26 2.77
C ALA A 222 -22.12 5.83 2.04
N GLN A 223 -21.86 6.36 0.86
CA GLN A 223 -22.95 6.68 -0.06
C GLN A 223 -23.53 5.39 -0.63
N ALA A 224 -24.87 5.38 -0.80
CA ALA A 224 -25.55 4.24 -1.38
C ALA A 224 -25.03 3.95 -2.79
N ASP A 225 -24.64 2.72 -3.03
CA ASP A 225 -24.19 2.17 -4.29
C ASP A 225 -25.07 0.98 -4.73
N PRO A 226 -24.96 0.49 -5.97
CA PRO A 226 -25.75 -0.62 -6.47
C PRO A 226 -25.58 -1.90 -5.65
N GLU A 227 -24.37 -2.25 -5.24
CA GLU A 227 -24.07 -3.46 -4.46
C GLU A 227 -24.78 -3.44 -3.10
N GLY A 228 -24.62 -2.35 -2.34
CA GLY A 228 -25.24 -2.19 -1.01
C GLY A 228 -26.76 -2.16 -1.09
N LEU A 229 -27.35 -1.44 -2.06
CA LEU A 229 -28.79 -1.39 -2.26
C LEU A 229 -29.37 -2.77 -2.64
N TRP A 230 -28.69 -3.49 -3.54
CA TRP A 230 -29.10 -4.82 -3.94
C TRP A 230 -29.01 -5.83 -2.79
N LEU A 231 -27.93 -5.76 -2.03
CA LEU A 231 -27.79 -6.60 -0.84
C LEU A 231 -28.91 -6.30 0.17
N GLY A 232 -29.30 -5.03 0.33
CA GLY A 232 -30.42 -4.63 1.18
C GLY A 232 -31.74 -5.25 0.73
N VAL A 233 -32.07 -5.19 -0.58
CA VAL A 233 -33.25 -5.86 -1.14
C VAL A 233 -33.28 -7.35 -0.77
N ARG A 234 -32.16 -8.04 -0.95
CA ARG A 234 -32.05 -9.50 -0.71
C ARG A 234 -32.17 -9.84 0.77
N ILE A 235 -31.51 -9.08 1.65
CA ILE A 235 -31.58 -9.28 3.12
C ILE A 235 -33.02 -9.08 3.59
N GLU A 236 -33.64 -7.96 3.23
CA GLU A 236 -34.99 -7.64 3.71
C GLU A 236 -36.06 -8.63 3.19
N ARG A 237 -35.86 -9.11 1.96
CA ARG A 237 -36.68 -10.19 1.38
C ARG A 237 -36.57 -11.48 2.20
N LYS A 238 -35.37 -11.90 2.62
CA LYS A 238 -35.16 -13.09 3.47
C LYS A 238 -35.73 -12.89 4.88
N LEU A 239 -35.73 -11.66 5.37
CA LEU A 239 -36.33 -11.31 6.69
C LEU A 239 -37.83 -11.05 6.64
N GLY A 240 -38.44 -10.98 5.45
CA GLY A 240 -39.89 -10.73 5.26
C GLY A 240 -40.33 -9.29 5.44
N ASP A 241 -39.40 -8.34 5.56
CA ASP A 241 -39.68 -6.90 5.69
C ASP A 241 -39.95 -6.27 4.31
N LYS A 242 -41.21 -6.31 3.89
CA LYS A 242 -41.66 -5.80 2.59
C LYS A 242 -41.49 -4.30 2.43
N PHE A 243 -41.59 -3.54 3.51
CA PHE A 243 -41.41 -2.10 3.47
C PHE A 243 -39.96 -1.73 3.16
N SER A 244 -39.02 -2.27 3.92
CA SER A 244 -37.60 -2.04 3.70
C SER A 244 -37.12 -2.62 2.36
N GLU A 245 -37.57 -3.83 1.96
CA GLU A 245 -37.31 -4.41 0.63
C GLU A 245 -37.70 -3.43 -0.47
N SER A 246 -38.93 -2.89 -0.42
CA SER A 246 -39.43 -1.95 -1.42
C SER A 246 -38.65 -0.64 -1.42
N SER A 247 -38.24 -0.15 -0.25
CA SER A 247 -37.43 1.07 -0.12
C SER A 247 -36.08 0.92 -0.83
N TYR A 248 -35.34 -0.16 -0.56
CA TYR A 248 -34.07 -0.44 -1.24
C TYR A 248 -34.26 -0.64 -2.76
N ALA A 249 -35.29 -1.40 -3.17
CA ALA A 249 -35.59 -1.65 -4.57
C ALA A 249 -35.90 -0.35 -5.34
N ASN A 250 -36.67 0.57 -4.73
CA ASN A 250 -36.99 1.85 -5.33
C ASN A 250 -35.74 2.75 -5.45
N GLN A 251 -34.85 2.76 -4.45
CA GLN A 251 -33.60 3.51 -4.53
C GLN A 251 -32.70 2.96 -5.64
N LEU A 252 -32.53 1.64 -5.72
CA LEU A 252 -31.74 0.98 -6.77
C LEU A 252 -32.26 1.35 -8.16
N ARG A 253 -33.56 1.21 -8.38
CA ARG A 253 -34.21 1.49 -9.67
C ARG A 253 -34.11 2.96 -10.09
N ARG A 254 -34.22 3.90 -9.14
CA ARG A 254 -34.18 5.34 -9.42
C ARG A 254 -32.78 5.88 -9.61
N ARG A 255 -31.84 5.42 -8.81
CA ARG A 255 -30.48 5.99 -8.78
C ARG A 255 -29.52 5.27 -9.72
N PHE A 256 -29.75 3.99 -9.96
CA PHE A 256 -28.83 3.13 -10.71
C PHE A 256 -29.59 2.19 -11.68
N PRO A 257 -30.46 2.74 -12.57
CA PRO A 257 -31.35 1.94 -13.44
C PRO A 257 -30.59 0.97 -14.36
N ASP A 258 -29.38 1.35 -14.78
CA ASP A 258 -28.58 0.59 -15.75
C ASP A 258 -27.54 -0.34 -15.08
N SER A 259 -27.53 -0.39 -13.74
CA SER A 259 -26.59 -1.26 -13.04
C SER A 259 -26.92 -2.74 -13.23
N PRO A 260 -25.91 -3.63 -13.18
CA PRO A 260 -26.12 -5.08 -13.21
C PRO A 260 -27.07 -5.56 -12.11
N GLU A 261 -27.05 -4.92 -10.93
CA GLU A 261 -27.90 -5.22 -9.79
C GLU A 261 -29.37 -4.88 -10.07
N ALA A 262 -29.65 -3.73 -10.69
CA ALA A 262 -31.00 -3.36 -11.11
C ALA A 262 -31.53 -4.32 -12.18
N GLN A 263 -30.70 -4.74 -13.11
CA GLN A 263 -31.08 -5.73 -14.12
C GLN A 263 -31.37 -7.11 -13.49
N LYS A 264 -30.56 -7.57 -12.52
CA LYS A 264 -30.85 -8.80 -11.77
C LYS A 264 -32.19 -8.71 -11.05
N MET A 265 -32.44 -7.57 -10.39
CA MET A 265 -33.73 -7.34 -9.72
C MET A 265 -34.91 -7.41 -10.69
N GLN A 266 -34.82 -6.82 -11.90
CA GLN A 266 -35.84 -6.86 -12.91
C GLN A 266 -36.11 -8.28 -13.43
N ARG A 267 -35.05 -9.11 -13.51
CA ARG A 267 -35.17 -10.53 -13.91
C ARG A 267 -35.62 -11.45 -12.77
N GLY A 268 -35.75 -10.94 -11.56
CA GLY A 268 -36.13 -11.74 -10.40
C GLY A 268 -35.00 -12.65 -9.86
N GLU A 269 -33.75 -12.36 -10.17
CA GLU A 269 -32.56 -13.14 -9.79
C GLU A 269 -32.07 -12.77 -8.37
N TYR A 270 -32.83 -13.16 -7.34
CA TYR A 270 -32.57 -12.75 -5.96
C TYR A 270 -31.57 -13.65 -5.20
N ASP A 271 -31.17 -14.77 -5.74
CA ASP A 271 -30.28 -15.74 -5.11
C ASP A 271 -28.82 -15.57 -5.52
#